data_57a1733f4ba72992d29c7b59877fb2d8
#
_entry.id   57a1733f4ba72992d29c7b59877fb2d8
#
_cell.length_a   1.000
_cell.length_b   1.000
_cell.length_c   1.000
_cell.angle_alpha   90.00
_cell.angle_beta   90.00
_cell.angle_gamma   90.00
#
_symmetry.space_group_name_H-M   'P 1'
#
loop_
_entity.id
_entity.type
_entity.pdbx_description
1 polymer ?
#
loop_
_entity_poly.entity_id
_entity_poly.type
_entity_poly.pdbx_seq_one_letter_code
_entity_poly.pdbx_strand_id
1 'polypeptide(L)'
;IEDISDYLDALLAAKDRYTILISVKDDALSNISQDIAAQLHLLGLGAELSSLQGESYLAVIEQGQVKAEELKKEMLEASGTLDEGRKSYQMVSGGRNAGNCSSIMINGQEYSLNESGFNIVVYSNETHRILDEVAFDIAAEDQKAVRWSEILN
;
A
#
# COMPACT_ATOMS: atom_id res chain seq x y z
N ILE A 1 0.86 12.24 12.97
CA ILE A 1 -0.07 11.51 12.09
C ILE A 1 -0.51 10.24 12.80
N GLU A 2 -1.78 10.16 13.11
CA GLU A 2 -2.33 9.09 13.94
C GLU A 2 -3.12 8.06 13.14
N ASP A 3 -3.73 8.44 12.02
CA ASP A 3 -4.58 7.54 11.27
C ASP A 3 -4.22 7.50 9.79
N ILE A 4 -4.83 6.55 9.08
CA ILE A 4 -4.55 6.33 7.66
C ILE A 4 -4.98 7.53 6.81
N SER A 5 -6.06 8.22 7.17
CA SER A 5 -6.54 9.38 6.40
C SER A 5 -5.50 10.49 6.39
N ASP A 6 -4.93 10.82 7.54
CA ASP A 6 -3.86 11.82 7.63
C ASP A 6 -2.61 11.37 6.88
N TYR A 7 -2.29 10.09 6.95
CA TYR A 7 -1.15 9.53 6.23
C TYR A 7 -1.34 9.64 4.71
N LEU A 8 -2.53 9.30 4.21
CA LEU A 8 -2.84 9.43 2.79
C LEU A 8 -2.79 10.88 2.31
N ASP A 9 -3.23 11.83 3.14
CA ASP A 9 -3.09 13.25 2.81
C ASP A 9 -1.62 13.66 2.66
N ALA A 10 -0.75 13.15 3.52
CA ALA A 10 0.69 13.43 3.41
C ALA A 10 1.27 12.83 2.12
N LEU A 11 0.84 11.62 1.75
CA LEU A 11 1.27 11.01 0.48
C LEU A 11 0.79 11.81 -0.73
N LEU A 12 -0.47 12.27 -0.69
CA LEU A 12 -1.04 13.07 -1.77
C LEU A 12 -0.26 14.38 -1.97
N ALA A 13 0.18 15.00 -0.89
CA ALA A 13 0.95 16.25 -0.96
C ALA A 13 2.30 16.09 -1.64
N ALA A 14 2.86 14.89 -1.67
CA ALA A 14 4.20 14.62 -2.19
C ALA A 14 4.22 13.54 -3.26
N LYS A 15 3.07 13.23 -3.88
CA LYS A 15 2.95 12.09 -4.79
C LYS A 15 3.89 12.15 -6.00
N ASP A 16 4.28 13.34 -6.42
CA ASP A 16 5.17 13.49 -7.58
C ASP A 16 6.61 13.07 -7.31
N ARG A 17 6.98 12.89 -6.03
CA ARG A 17 8.33 12.53 -5.62
C ARG A 17 8.45 11.07 -5.15
N TYR A 18 7.32 10.39 -4.95
CA TYR A 18 7.31 9.08 -4.29
C TYR A 18 6.80 7.99 -5.20
N THR A 19 7.27 6.77 -4.92
CA THR A 19 6.62 5.54 -5.35
C THR A 19 5.96 4.91 -4.13
N ILE A 20 4.67 4.62 -4.24
CA ILE A 20 3.85 4.09 -3.16
C ILE A 20 3.46 2.66 -3.53
N LEU A 21 3.81 1.69 -2.66
CA LEU A 21 3.50 0.29 -2.87
C LEU A 21 2.56 -0.15 -1.75
N ILE A 22 1.39 -0.66 -2.12
CA ILE A 22 0.34 -1.03 -1.18
C ILE A 22 -0.01 -2.50 -1.38
N SER A 23 -0.05 -3.26 -0.28
CA SER A 23 -0.48 -4.66 -0.28
C SER A 23 -1.33 -4.92 0.94
N VAL A 24 -2.54 -5.44 0.74
CA VAL A 24 -3.45 -5.69 1.85
C VAL A 24 -3.38 -7.15 2.30
N LYS A 25 -3.65 -7.34 3.58
CA LYS A 25 -3.74 -8.64 4.25
C LYS A 25 -5.00 -8.66 5.09
N ASP A 26 -5.57 -9.86 5.30
CA ASP A 26 -6.74 -10.05 6.13
C ASP A 26 -7.97 -9.32 5.54
N ASP A 27 -8.82 -8.77 6.39
CA ASP A 27 -10.08 -8.14 6.00
C ASP A 27 -9.95 -6.62 5.95
N ALA A 28 -8.89 -6.14 5.27
CA ALA A 28 -8.53 -4.73 5.25
C ALA A 28 -9.60 -3.84 4.62
N LEU A 29 -10.37 -4.40 3.68
CA LEU A 29 -11.27 -3.58 2.85
C LEU A 29 -12.70 -3.52 3.37
N SER A 30 -13.03 -4.25 4.42
CA SER A 30 -14.42 -4.37 4.90
C SER A 30 -14.97 -3.08 5.52
N ASN A 31 -14.11 -2.22 6.05
CA ASN A 31 -14.51 -1.00 6.77
C ASN A 31 -13.93 0.27 6.15
N ILE A 32 -13.66 0.25 4.86
CA ILE A 32 -13.18 1.44 4.17
C ILE A 32 -14.26 2.53 4.18
N SER A 33 -13.90 3.72 4.68
CA SER A 33 -14.77 4.89 4.65
C SER A 33 -14.77 5.53 3.26
N GLN A 34 -15.78 6.37 2.99
CA GLN A 34 -15.82 7.13 1.75
C GLN A 34 -14.63 8.08 1.62
N ASP A 35 -14.17 8.64 2.73
CA ASP A 35 -13.01 9.55 2.72
C ASP A 35 -11.73 8.82 2.30
N ILE A 36 -11.48 7.63 2.85
CA ILE A 36 -10.32 6.84 2.47
C ILE A 36 -10.41 6.40 1.02
N ALA A 37 -11.59 5.95 0.57
CA ALA A 37 -11.79 5.58 -0.82
C ALA A 37 -11.52 6.77 -1.75
N ALA A 38 -12.00 7.96 -1.39
CA ALA A 38 -11.75 9.16 -2.18
C ALA A 38 -10.27 9.52 -2.23
N GLN A 39 -9.55 9.39 -1.12
CA GLN A 39 -8.10 9.65 -1.08
C GLN A 39 -7.33 8.69 -1.96
N LEU A 40 -7.70 7.41 -1.96
CA LEU A 40 -7.08 6.42 -2.84
C LEU A 40 -7.35 6.73 -4.32
N HIS A 41 -8.56 7.18 -4.65
CA HIS A 41 -8.87 7.65 -6.01
C HIS A 41 -8.01 8.86 -6.41
N LEU A 42 -7.77 9.79 -5.49
CA LEU A 42 -6.93 10.96 -5.76
C LEU A 42 -5.47 10.57 -6.02
N LEU A 43 -5.02 9.44 -5.46
CA LEU A 43 -3.70 8.89 -5.79
C LEU A 43 -3.65 8.25 -7.19
N GLY A 44 -4.80 8.07 -7.83
CA GLY A 44 -4.92 7.50 -9.17
C GLY A 44 -5.56 6.12 -9.21
N LEU A 45 -5.86 5.53 -8.06
CA LEU A 45 -6.40 4.17 -8.00
C LEU A 45 -7.88 4.16 -8.41
N GLY A 46 -8.25 3.21 -9.26
CA GLY A 46 -9.58 3.15 -9.85
C GLY A 46 -10.48 2.04 -9.32
N ALA A 47 -9.97 1.15 -8.49
CA ALA A 47 -10.76 0.02 -8.00
C ALA A 47 -11.86 0.46 -7.05
N GLU A 48 -13.00 -0.24 -7.10
CA GLU A 48 -14.09 -0.04 -6.15
C GLU A 48 -13.78 -0.81 -4.89
N LEU A 49 -13.32 -0.10 -3.85
CA LEU A 49 -12.83 -0.72 -2.61
C LEU A 49 -13.87 -0.78 -1.50
N SER A 50 -15.04 -0.19 -1.70
CA SER A 50 -16.10 -0.19 -0.67
C SER A 50 -16.90 -1.50 -0.70
N SER A 51 -17.38 -1.91 0.48
CA SER A 51 -18.27 -3.07 0.66
C SER A 51 -17.64 -4.42 0.32
N LEU A 52 -16.31 -4.52 0.39
CA LEU A 52 -15.58 -5.76 0.13
C LEU A 52 -15.23 -6.46 1.45
N GLN A 53 -15.06 -7.78 1.39
CA GLN A 53 -14.72 -8.57 2.57
C GLN A 53 -13.66 -9.60 2.23
N GLY A 54 -12.47 -9.41 2.79
CA GLY A 54 -11.40 -10.39 2.70
C GLY A 54 -10.73 -10.52 1.34
N GLU A 55 -11.00 -9.62 0.40
CA GLU A 55 -10.36 -9.63 -0.91
C GLU A 55 -8.89 -9.23 -0.81
N SER A 56 -8.10 -9.70 -1.79
CA SER A 56 -6.73 -9.29 -1.97
C SER A 56 -6.68 -8.01 -2.80
N TYR A 57 -5.74 -7.12 -2.49
CA TYR A 57 -5.56 -5.88 -3.23
C TYR A 57 -4.10 -5.46 -3.20
N LEU A 58 -3.56 -5.09 -4.36
CA LEU A 58 -2.24 -4.50 -4.44
C LEU A 58 -2.24 -3.34 -5.42
N ALA A 59 -1.35 -2.38 -5.18
CA ALA A 59 -1.20 -1.23 -6.05
C ALA A 59 0.24 -0.71 -6.01
N VAL A 60 0.71 -0.22 -7.14
CA VAL A 60 1.98 0.50 -7.27
C VAL A 60 1.69 1.80 -7.99
N ILE A 61 2.02 2.91 -7.33
CA ILE A 61 1.84 4.25 -7.90
C ILE A 61 3.20 4.93 -7.89
N GLU A 62 3.76 5.19 -9.06
CA GLU A 62 5.06 5.85 -9.17
C GLU A 62 4.89 7.27 -9.68
N GLN A 63 5.26 8.24 -8.85
CA GLN A 63 5.22 9.65 -9.20
C GLN A 63 3.85 10.07 -9.77
N GLY A 64 2.79 9.60 -9.10
CA GLY A 64 1.41 9.90 -9.48
C GLY A 64 0.82 9.05 -10.58
N GLN A 65 1.59 8.09 -11.12
CA GLN A 65 1.12 7.21 -12.20
C GLN A 65 0.96 5.79 -11.68
N VAL A 66 -0.20 5.19 -11.92
CA VAL A 66 -0.48 3.81 -11.50
C VAL A 66 0.24 2.85 -12.43
N LYS A 67 1.17 2.08 -11.88
CA LYS A 67 1.91 1.05 -12.61
C LYS A 67 1.29 -0.32 -12.48
N ALA A 68 0.60 -0.58 -11.36
CA ALA A 68 -0.11 -1.82 -11.13
C ALA A 68 -1.26 -1.57 -10.16
N GLU A 69 -2.38 -2.20 -10.41
CA GLU A 69 -3.51 -2.21 -9.50
C GLU A 69 -4.33 -3.46 -9.78
N GLU A 70 -4.53 -4.30 -8.76
CA GLU A 70 -5.35 -5.49 -8.88
C GLU A 70 -6.18 -5.70 -7.61
N LEU A 71 -7.43 -6.16 -7.80
CA LEU A 71 -8.39 -6.46 -6.75
C LEU A 71 -9.07 -7.79 -7.11
N LYS A 72 -8.88 -8.82 -6.29
CA LYS A 72 -9.45 -10.15 -6.53
C LYS A 72 -9.72 -10.86 -5.21
N LYS A 73 -10.52 -11.94 -5.29
CA LYS A 73 -10.74 -12.83 -4.14
C LYS A 73 -9.54 -13.75 -3.91
N GLU A 74 -8.80 -14.09 -4.96
CA GLU A 74 -7.64 -14.96 -4.93
C GLU A 74 -6.40 -14.18 -4.51
N MET A 75 -5.34 -14.90 -4.16
CA MET A 75 -4.05 -14.29 -3.88
C MET A 75 -3.49 -13.61 -5.13
N LEU A 76 -2.94 -12.42 -4.95
CA LEU A 76 -2.38 -11.62 -6.03
C LEU A 76 -0.86 -11.57 -5.95
N GLU A 77 -0.22 -11.60 -7.12
CA GLU A 77 1.22 -11.39 -7.25
C GLU A 77 1.48 -10.37 -8.36
N ALA A 78 2.48 -9.52 -8.15
CA ALA A 78 2.90 -8.56 -9.17
C ALA A 78 4.41 -8.35 -9.08
N SER A 79 5.04 -8.05 -10.21
CA SER A 79 6.46 -7.73 -10.26
C SER A 79 6.74 -6.74 -11.37
N GLY A 80 7.82 -5.99 -11.22
CA GLY A 80 8.22 -4.99 -12.20
C GLY A 80 9.43 -4.22 -11.73
N THR A 81 9.64 -3.05 -12.31
CA THR A 81 10.75 -2.17 -11.95
C THR A 81 10.25 -0.79 -11.58
N LEU A 82 11.05 -0.08 -10.80
CA LEU A 82 10.81 1.29 -10.35
C LEU A 82 12.03 2.14 -10.65
N ASP A 83 11.84 3.46 -10.64
CA ASP A 83 12.93 4.43 -10.65
C ASP A 83 13.87 4.22 -11.83
N GLU A 84 13.27 4.17 -13.02
CA GLU A 84 14.01 3.99 -14.29
C GLU A 84 14.85 2.72 -14.31
N GLY A 85 14.33 1.65 -13.70
CA GLY A 85 15.00 0.34 -13.67
C GLY A 85 16.03 0.17 -12.56
N ARG A 86 16.22 1.18 -11.69
CA ARG A 86 17.17 1.08 -10.58
C ARG A 86 16.76 0.03 -9.55
N LYS A 87 15.46 -0.18 -9.38
CA LYS A 87 14.92 -1.12 -8.39
C LYS A 87 13.94 -2.07 -9.03
N SER A 88 13.98 -3.32 -8.59
CA SER A 88 12.95 -4.30 -8.95
C SER A 88 12.00 -4.47 -7.77
N TYR A 89 10.72 -4.77 -8.05
CA TYR A 89 9.78 -5.09 -6.98
C TYR A 89 9.08 -6.41 -7.26
N GLN A 90 8.71 -7.10 -6.17
CA GLN A 90 7.86 -8.27 -6.17
C GLN A 90 6.87 -8.12 -5.03
N MET A 91 5.60 -8.29 -5.30
CA MET A 91 4.54 -8.08 -4.31
C MET A 91 3.58 -9.25 -4.28
N VAL A 92 3.06 -9.52 -3.08
CA VAL A 92 2.00 -10.49 -2.86
C VAL A 92 0.96 -9.83 -1.97
N SER A 93 -0.31 -10.00 -2.31
CA SER A 93 -1.42 -9.66 -1.42
C SER A 93 -2.32 -10.89 -1.30
N GLY A 94 -2.54 -11.34 -0.07
CA GLY A 94 -3.49 -12.38 0.24
C GLY A 94 -4.48 -11.88 1.28
N GLY A 95 -5.74 -11.70 0.88
CA GLY A 95 -6.81 -11.37 1.81
C GLY A 95 -7.08 -12.52 2.76
N ARG A 96 -8.09 -12.37 3.64
CA ARG A 96 -8.40 -13.32 4.70
C ARG A 96 -8.44 -14.78 4.24
N ASN A 97 -9.08 -15.04 3.10
CA ASN A 97 -9.30 -16.41 2.60
C ASN A 97 -8.38 -16.75 1.42
N ALA A 98 -7.34 -15.96 1.18
CA ALA A 98 -6.45 -16.11 0.04
C ALA A 98 -4.98 -16.09 0.49
N GLY A 99 -4.64 -16.91 1.47
CA GLY A 99 -3.27 -17.00 2.00
C GLY A 99 -3.00 -16.10 3.19
N ASN A 100 -3.78 -15.05 3.39
CA ASN A 100 -3.69 -14.12 4.52
C ASN A 100 -2.25 -13.65 4.75
N CYS A 101 -1.68 -12.98 3.75
CA CYS A 101 -0.29 -12.53 3.79
C CYS A 101 -0.08 -11.27 2.96
N SER A 102 0.99 -10.54 3.25
CA SER A 102 1.42 -9.38 2.48
C SER A 102 2.93 -9.41 2.33
N SER A 103 3.42 -9.20 1.10
CA SER A 103 4.84 -9.08 0.82
C SER A 103 5.06 -7.92 -0.13
N ILE A 104 6.07 -7.10 0.16
CA ILE A 104 6.52 -6.00 -0.70
C ILE A 104 8.04 -6.07 -0.71
N MET A 105 8.59 -6.73 -1.74
CA MET A 105 10.04 -6.88 -1.85
C MET A 105 10.58 -5.87 -2.85
N ILE A 106 11.67 -5.20 -2.49
CA ILE A 106 12.38 -4.30 -3.37
C ILE A 106 13.83 -4.76 -3.41
N ASN A 107 14.32 -5.06 -4.61
CA ASN A 107 15.65 -5.65 -4.84
C ASN A 107 15.90 -6.88 -3.96
N GLY A 108 14.87 -7.72 -3.81
CA GLY A 108 14.97 -8.98 -3.06
C GLY A 108 14.89 -8.85 -1.54
N GLN A 109 14.69 -7.64 -1.01
CA GLN A 109 14.57 -7.43 0.43
C GLN A 109 13.11 -7.13 0.79
N GLU A 110 12.61 -7.76 1.86
CA GLU A 110 11.24 -7.60 2.31
C GLU A 110 11.06 -6.33 3.12
N TYR A 111 10.08 -5.51 2.75
CA TYR A 111 9.75 -4.26 3.45
C TYR A 111 8.34 -4.25 4.03
N SER A 112 7.43 -5.14 3.59
CA SER A 112 6.10 -5.22 4.18
C SER A 112 6.18 -5.64 5.64
N LEU A 113 5.39 -5.02 6.50
CA LEU A 113 5.27 -5.44 7.90
C LEU A 113 4.45 -6.73 8.03
N ASN A 114 3.71 -7.09 6.98
CA ASN A 114 2.86 -8.27 6.94
C ASN A 114 1.85 -8.28 8.10
N GLU A 115 1.31 -7.11 8.39
CA GLU A 115 0.26 -6.93 9.39
C GLU A 115 -1.12 -6.93 8.73
N SER A 116 -2.16 -7.19 9.51
CA SER A 116 -3.53 -7.06 9.01
C SER A 116 -3.78 -5.61 8.57
N GLY A 117 -4.43 -5.44 7.42
CA GLY A 117 -4.76 -4.13 6.91
C GLY A 117 -3.97 -3.73 5.68
N PHE A 118 -3.73 -2.44 5.56
CA PHE A 118 -2.95 -1.86 4.46
C PHE A 118 -1.48 -1.83 4.86
N ASN A 119 -0.66 -2.61 4.17
CA ASN A 119 0.79 -2.55 4.31
C ASN A 119 1.32 -1.62 3.22
N ILE A 120 2.05 -0.59 3.62
CA ILE A 120 2.47 0.48 2.71
C ILE A 120 3.98 0.67 2.83
N VAL A 121 4.65 0.68 1.68
CA VAL A 121 6.05 1.03 1.56
C VAL A 121 6.14 2.26 0.66
N VAL A 122 6.84 3.27 1.11
CA VAL A 122 7.05 4.50 0.35
C VAL A 122 8.53 4.61 0.00
N TYR A 123 8.80 4.78 -1.28
CA TYR A 123 10.14 4.92 -1.84
C TYR A 123 10.29 6.32 -2.42
N SER A 124 11.43 6.96 -2.16
CA SER A 124 11.72 8.29 -2.73
C SER A 124 12.42 8.15 -4.07
N ASN A 125 11.79 8.65 -5.13
CA ASN A 125 12.40 8.71 -6.45
C ASN A 125 13.48 9.80 -6.55
N GLU A 126 13.53 10.72 -5.57
CA GLU A 126 14.57 11.76 -5.52
C GLU A 126 15.84 11.25 -4.87
N THR A 127 15.73 10.57 -3.72
CA THR A 127 16.90 10.11 -2.95
C THR A 127 17.21 8.64 -3.19
N HIS A 128 16.37 7.93 -3.95
CA HIS A 128 16.53 6.52 -4.33
C HIS A 128 16.59 5.58 -3.12
N ARG A 129 15.79 5.87 -2.09
CA ARG A 129 15.77 5.05 -0.87
C ARG A 129 14.36 4.92 -0.30
N ILE A 130 14.19 3.93 0.58
CA ILE A 130 12.93 3.70 1.29
C ILE A 130 12.74 4.79 2.35
N LEU A 131 11.57 5.39 2.38
CA LEU A 131 11.20 6.38 3.39
C LEU A 131 10.35 5.78 4.49
N ASP A 132 9.41 4.92 4.15
CA ASP A 132 8.42 4.41 5.10
C ASP A 132 8.14 2.93 4.91
N GLU A 133 7.96 2.24 6.04
CA GLU A 133 7.46 0.88 6.14
C GLU A 133 6.39 0.90 7.24
N VAL A 134 5.12 0.95 6.85
CA VAL A 134 4.00 1.13 7.78
C VAL A 134 2.85 0.19 7.44
N ALA A 135 1.94 0.00 8.40
CA ALA A 135 0.70 -0.72 8.19
C ALA A 135 -0.41 -0.07 9.00
N PHE A 136 -1.60 -0.03 8.42
CA PHE A 136 -2.81 0.50 9.08
C PHE A 136 -3.91 -0.54 9.00
N ASP A 137 -4.49 -0.91 10.15
CA ASP A 137 -5.61 -1.84 10.22
C ASP A 137 -6.89 -1.07 10.51
N ILE A 138 -7.64 -0.77 9.45
CA ILE A 138 -8.91 -0.03 9.58
C ILE A 138 -9.95 -0.86 10.31
N ALA A 139 -9.96 -2.18 10.11
CA ALA A 139 -10.92 -3.08 10.74
C ALA A 139 -10.72 -3.16 12.27
N ALA A 140 -9.53 -2.85 12.76
CA ALA A 140 -9.20 -2.89 14.19
C ALA A 140 -9.01 -1.48 14.77
N GLU A 141 -9.93 -0.56 14.45
CA GLU A 141 -9.94 0.81 14.96
C GLU A 141 -8.69 1.61 14.58
N ASP A 142 -8.28 1.47 13.32
CA ASP A 142 -7.15 2.21 12.74
C ASP A 142 -5.82 1.97 13.46
N GLN A 143 -5.61 0.76 13.99
CA GLN A 143 -4.33 0.41 14.59
C GLN A 143 -3.20 0.55 13.59
N LYS A 144 -2.10 1.09 14.06
CA LYS A 144 -0.96 1.42 13.23
C LYS A 144 0.28 0.65 13.67
N ALA A 145 1.01 0.06 12.73
CA ALA A 145 2.30 -0.54 12.96
C ALA A 145 3.35 0.21 12.12
N VAL A 146 4.51 0.44 12.69
CA VAL A 146 5.59 1.19 12.03
C VAL A 146 6.91 0.50 12.31
N ARG A 147 7.66 0.16 11.25
CA ARG A 147 9.06 -0.25 11.39
C ARG A 147 9.97 0.94 11.19
N TRP A 148 9.69 1.74 10.18
CA TRP A 148 10.44 2.97 9.91
C TRP A 148 9.50 3.97 9.24
N SER A 149 9.59 5.24 9.59
CA SER A 149 8.86 6.27 8.87
C SER A 149 9.51 7.64 9.01
N GLU A 150 9.74 8.30 7.88
CA GLU A 150 10.12 9.70 7.84
C GLU A 150 8.88 10.60 7.71
N ILE A 151 7.82 10.08 7.07
CA ILE A 151 6.60 10.84 6.79
C ILE A 151 5.77 11.09 8.04
N LEU A 152 5.72 10.10 8.95
CA LEU A 152 4.95 10.20 10.19
C LEU A 152 5.59 11.12 11.24
N ASN A 153 6.81 11.50 11.04
CA ASN A 153 7.52 12.38 11.99
C ASN A 153 7.30 13.89 11.64
#